data_6e795dbe395580af6e8e00b89e0168cf
#
_entry.id   6e795dbe395580af6e8e00b89e0168cf
#
_cell.length_a   1.000
_cell.length_b   1.000
_cell.length_c   1.000
_cell.angle_alpha   90.00
_cell.angle_beta   90.00
_cell.angle_gamma   90.00
#
_symmetry.space_group_name_H-M   'P 1'
#
loop_
_entity.id
_entity.type
_entity.pdbx_description
1 polymer ?
#
loop_
_entity_poly.entity_id
_entity_poly.type
_entity_poly.pdbx_seq_one_letter_code
_entity_poly.pdbx_strand_id
1 'polypeptide(L)'
;MSAAPFDLVLRNARVATASDTFEADIGIRGGRIAQLGLALPRGEREIDAAGRVVTPGGVDAHCHLDQPMAPPVRMADDFDTGTRAAA
;
A
#
# COMPACT_ATOMS: atom_id res chain seq x y z
N MET A 1 -24.48 -8.25 15.90
CA MET A 1 -24.02 -7.39 14.80
C MET A 1 -22.79 -8.02 14.16
N SER A 2 -22.83 -8.26 12.89
CA SER A 2 -21.71 -8.85 12.20
C SER A 2 -20.77 -7.78 11.70
N ALA A 3 -19.48 -7.94 11.94
CA ALA A 3 -18.46 -7.11 11.34
C ALA A 3 -18.42 -7.36 9.82
N ALA A 4 -17.98 -6.38 9.05
CA ALA A 4 -17.73 -6.59 7.65
C ALA A 4 -16.58 -7.61 7.47
N PRO A 5 -16.59 -8.43 6.40
CA PRO A 5 -15.53 -9.41 6.14
C PRO A 5 -14.14 -8.81 6.02
N PHE A 6 -14.06 -7.56 5.56
CA PHE A 6 -12.78 -6.86 5.38
C PHE A 6 -12.80 -5.53 6.12
N ASP A 7 -11.63 -5.09 6.56
CA ASP A 7 -11.46 -3.76 7.14
C ASP A 7 -11.51 -2.69 6.06
N LEU A 8 -10.97 -3.00 4.89
CA LEU A 8 -10.90 -2.11 3.74
C LEU A 8 -11.04 -2.93 2.47
N VAL A 9 -11.80 -2.43 1.51
CA VAL A 9 -11.83 -2.99 0.17
C VAL A 9 -11.50 -1.88 -0.83
N LEU A 10 -10.54 -2.15 -1.70
CA LEU A 10 -10.29 -1.31 -2.87
C LEU A 10 -11.09 -1.90 -4.02
N ARG A 11 -12.05 -1.13 -4.55
CA ARG A 11 -12.93 -1.56 -5.64
C ARG A 11 -12.38 -1.13 -6.99
N ASN A 12 -12.60 -1.98 -7.98
CA ASN A 12 -12.34 -1.66 -9.38
C ASN A 12 -10.88 -1.26 -9.62
N ALA A 13 -9.95 -1.97 -9.02
CA ALA A 13 -8.53 -1.74 -9.20
C ALA A 13 -8.03 -2.46 -10.45
N ARG A 14 -7.05 -1.87 -11.11
CA ARG A 14 -6.23 -2.55 -12.09
C ARG A 14 -4.97 -3.02 -11.39
N VAL A 15 -4.95 -4.27 -10.98
CA VAL A 15 -3.86 -4.83 -10.19
C VAL A 15 -2.72 -5.23 -11.11
N ALA A 16 -1.54 -4.69 -10.85
CA ALA A 16 -0.34 -5.05 -11.61
C ALA A 16 0.67 -5.71 -10.65
N THR A 17 1.01 -6.96 -10.94
CA THR A 17 2.03 -7.71 -10.21
C THR A 17 3.25 -7.92 -11.11
N ALA A 18 4.28 -8.55 -10.57
CA ALA A 18 5.49 -8.84 -11.36
C ALA A 18 5.21 -9.72 -12.58
N SER A 19 4.15 -10.53 -12.55
CA SER A 19 3.87 -11.51 -13.60
C SER A 19 2.62 -11.22 -14.41
N ASP A 20 1.71 -10.37 -13.93
CA ASP A 20 0.41 -10.21 -14.55
C ASP A 20 -0.25 -8.88 -14.23
N THR A 21 -1.23 -8.50 -15.05
CA THR A 21 -2.09 -7.34 -14.85
C THR A 21 -3.53 -7.77 -15.04
N PHE A 22 -4.39 -7.49 -14.06
CA PHE A 22 -5.79 -7.90 -14.10
C PHE A 22 -6.65 -6.93 -13.31
N GLU A 23 -7.95 -6.95 -13.58
CA GLU A 23 -8.92 -6.17 -12.82
C GLU A 23 -9.42 -6.98 -11.64
N ALA A 24 -9.45 -6.37 -10.46
CA ALA A 24 -9.94 -7.02 -9.25
C ALA A 24 -10.25 -6.01 -8.16
N ASP A 25 -11.03 -6.47 -7.18
CA ASP A 25 -11.12 -5.82 -5.88
C ASP A 25 -10.03 -6.39 -4.97
N ILE A 26 -9.58 -5.60 -4.02
CA ILE A 26 -8.57 -6.01 -3.05
C ILE A 26 -9.17 -5.91 -1.65
N GLY A 27 -9.30 -7.06 -0.99
CA GLY A 27 -9.80 -7.13 0.38
C GLY A 27 -8.66 -7.15 1.39
N ILE A 28 -8.70 -6.25 2.35
CA ILE A 28 -7.66 -6.07 3.37
C ILE A 28 -8.25 -6.34 4.74
N ARG A 29 -7.55 -7.14 5.52
CA ARG A 29 -7.93 -7.47 6.90
C ARG A 29 -6.67 -7.53 7.77
N GLY A 30 -6.72 -6.85 8.92
CA GLY A 30 -5.60 -6.87 9.86
C GLY A 30 -4.30 -6.34 9.27
N GLY A 31 -4.39 -5.34 8.38
CA GLY A 31 -3.23 -4.75 7.73
C GLY A 31 -2.59 -5.62 6.65
N ARG A 32 -3.27 -6.68 6.23
CA ARG A 32 -2.76 -7.61 5.21
C ARG A 32 -3.76 -7.75 4.07
N ILE A 33 -3.25 -7.98 2.88
CA ILE A 33 -4.10 -8.35 1.75
C ILE A 33 -4.60 -9.77 2.00
N ALA A 34 -5.91 -9.90 2.18
CA ALA A 34 -6.53 -11.17 2.50
C ALA A 34 -7.08 -11.87 1.25
N GLN A 35 -7.53 -11.11 0.26
CA GLN A 35 -8.15 -11.68 -0.93
C GLN A 35 -8.08 -10.72 -2.10
N LEU A 36 -7.88 -11.27 -3.29
CA LEU A 36 -8.07 -10.59 -4.57
C LEU A 36 -9.19 -11.32 -5.30
N GLY A 37 -10.10 -10.58 -5.90
CA GLY A 37 -11.19 -11.21 -6.64
C GLY A 37 -12.17 -10.19 -7.21
N LEU A 38 -13.15 -10.69 -7.93
CA LEU A 38 -14.22 -9.87 -8.47
C LEU A 38 -15.37 -9.83 -7.47
N ALA A 39 -15.98 -8.64 -7.32
CA ALA A 39 -17.17 -8.46 -6.49
C ALA A 39 -17.00 -9.01 -5.07
N LEU A 40 -15.89 -8.67 -4.41
CA LEU A 40 -15.64 -9.11 -3.05
C LEU A 40 -16.73 -8.61 -2.08
N PRO A 41 -16.96 -9.35 -0.98
CA PRO A 41 -17.82 -8.86 0.10
C PRO A 41 -17.38 -7.48 0.58
N ARG A 42 -18.27 -6.77 1.23
CA ARG A 42 -18.02 -5.40 1.67
C ARG A 42 -16.92 -5.31 2.71
N GLY A 43 -16.24 -4.18 2.72
CA GLY A 43 -15.36 -3.78 3.80
C GLY A 43 -16.03 -2.74 4.70
N GLU A 44 -15.47 -2.54 5.90
CA GLU A 44 -15.89 -1.44 6.77
C GLU A 44 -15.62 -0.09 6.10
N ARG A 45 -14.53 -0.02 5.35
CA ARG A 45 -14.21 1.11 4.48
C ARG A 45 -14.06 0.61 3.06
N GLU A 46 -14.45 1.44 2.11
CA GLU A 46 -14.31 1.11 0.70
C GLU A 46 -13.75 2.31 -0.05
N ILE A 47 -12.84 2.03 -0.96
CA ILE A 47 -12.25 3.03 -1.85
C ILE A 47 -12.46 2.53 -3.28
N ASP A 48 -13.05 3.37 -4.12
CA ASP A 48 -13.18 3.08 -5.54
C ASP A 48 -11.91 3.53 -6.26
N ALA A 49 -11.12 2.56 -6.72
CA ALA A 49 -9.91 2.86 -7.49
C ALA A 49 -10.22 3.38 -8.89
N ALA A 50 -11.47 3.18 -9.35
CA ALA A 50 -11.94 3.69 -10.64
C ALA A 50 -11.02 3.31 -11.81
N GLY A 51 -10.55 2.08 -11.83
CA GLY A 51 -9.67 1.56 -12.88
C GLY A 51 -8.22 1.99 -12.76
N ARG A 52 -7.85 2.67 -11.68
CA ARG A 52 -6.44 3.06 -11.47
C ARG A 52 -5.56 1.85 -11.21
N VAL A 53 -4.30 1.98 -11.58
CA VAL A 53 -3.32 0.91 -11.37
C VAL A 53 -2.94 0.85 -9.89
N VAL A 54 -2.98 -0.36 -9.34
CA VAL A 54 -2.55 -0.65 -7.97
C VAL A 54 -1.42 -1.66 -8.03
N THR A 55 -0.29 -1.34 -7.44
CA THR A 55 0.89 -2.19 -7.42
C THR A 55 1.30 -2.47 -5.98
N PRO A 56 2.08 -3.52 -5.73
CA PRO A 56 2.80 -3.63 -4.47
C PRO A 56 3.67 -2.39 -4.24
N GLY A 57 3.85 -2.03 -2.99
CA GLY A 57 4.76 -0.93 -2.64
C GLY A 57 6.17 -1.19 -3.11
N GLY A 58 6.87 -0.14 -3.49
CA GLY A 58 8.26 -0.28 -3.89
C GLY A 58 9.15 -0.74 -2.74
N VAL A 59 10.21 -1.43 -3.09
CA VAL A 59 11.25 -1.82 -2.13
C VAL A 59 12.56 -1.18 -2.57
N ASP A 60 13.12 -0.35 -1.69
CA ASP A 60 14.43 0.24 -1.91
C ASP A 60 15.43 -0.43 -0.96
N ALA A 61 16.27 -1.29 -1.51
CA ALA A 61 17.22 -2.07 -0.73
C ALA A 61 18.47 -1.28 -0.33
N HIS A 62 18.64 -0.08 -0.86
CA HIS A 62 19.79 0.76 -0.54
C HIS A 62 19.37 2.23 -0.51
N CYS A 63 18.99 2.69 0.68
CA CYS A 63 18.66 4.10 0.91
C CYS A 63 19.31 4.57 2.20
N HIS A 64 19.39 5.88 2.35
CA HIS A 64 20.00 6.51 3.52
C HIS A 64 18.98 7.46 4.15
N LEU A 65 18.53 7.13 5.37
CA LEU A 65 17.62 7.94 6.17
C LEU A 65 18.25 8.13 7.54
N ASP A 66 18.37 9.38 7.98
CA ASP A 66 18.91 9.71 9.30
C ASP A 66 20.26 9.02 9.59
N GLN A 67 21.10 8.94 8.58
CA GLN A 67 22.39 8.28 8.72
C GLN A 67 23.29 9.10 9.66
N PRO A 68 23.95 8.45 10.66
CA PRO A 68 24.88 9.14 11.53
C PRO A 68 26.04 9.77 10.74
N MET A 69 26.31 11.04 11.03
CA MET A 69 27.37 11.80 10.39
C MET A 69 28.13 12.60 11.45
N ALA A 70 29.36 13.00 11.11
CA ALA A 70 30.18 13.81 12.02
C ALA A 70 29.51 15.18 12.23
N PRO A 71 29.30 15.62 13.50
CA PRO A 71 28.75 16.95 13.75
C PRO A 71 29.63 18.05 13.13
N PRO A 72 29.04 19.16 12.64
CA PRO A 72 27.60 19.52 12.69
C PRO A 72 26.76 19.03 11.52
N VAL A 73 27.27 18.11 10.73
CA VAL A 73 26.62 17.62 9.51
C VAL A 73 25.48 16.67 9.88
N ARG A 74 24.31 16.84 9.25
CA ARG A 74 23.16 15.95 9.37
C ARG A 74 22.57 15.72 8.02
N MET A 75 21.93 14.54 7.83
CA MET A 75 21.16 14.29 6.62
C MET A 75 19.91 15.17 6.59
N ALA A 76 19.50 15.53 5.36
CA ALA A 76 18.28 16.31 5.14
C ALA A 76 17.03 15.54 5.54
N ASP A 77 17.02 14.20 5.34
CA ASP A 77 15.89 13.35 5.66
C ASP A 77 16.16 12.46 6.86
N ASP A 78 15.20 12.39 7.78
CA ASP A 78 15.10 11.38 8.81
C ASP A 78 14.13 10.27 8.37
N PHE A 79 13.83 9.35 9.28
CA PHE A 79 12.89 8.26 8.95
C PHE A 79 11.49 8.78 8.65
N ASP A 80 11.02 9.82 9.32
CA ASP A 80 9.70 10.37 9.08
C ASP A 80 9.60 11.10 7.73
N THR A 81 10.50 12.04 7.47
CA THR A 81 10.46 12.82 6.23
C THR A 81 10.81 11.97 5.02
N GLY A 82 11.81 11.10 5.12
CA GLY A 82 12.24 10.24 4.02
C GLY A 82 11.19 9.21 3.64
N THR A 83 10.54 8.59 4.62
CA THR A 83 9.47 7.61 4.33
C THR A 83 8.22 8.28 3.78
N ARG A 84 7.90 9.47 4.21
CA ARG A 84 6.79 10.25 3.62
C ARG A 84 7.08 10.61 2.17
N ALA A 85 8.30 11.02 1.87
CA ALA A 85 8.69 11.36 0.50
C ALA A 85 8.67 10.15 -0.42
N ALA A 86 9.00 8.96 0.10
CA ALA A 86 9.01 7.72 -0.67
C ALA A 86 7.59 7.19 -0.96
N ALA A 87 6.63 7.50 -0.11
CA ALA A 87 5.27 6.98 -0.22
C ALA A 87 4.43 7.65 -1.35
#